data_4986d00e792f6aa18c0e0eaa44000d94
#
_entry.id   4986d00e792f6aa18c0e0eaa44000d94
#
_cell.length_a   1.000
_cell.length_b   1.000
_cell.length_c   1.000
_cell.angle_alpha   90.00
_cell.angle_beta   90.00
_cell.angle_gamma   90.00
#
_symmetry.space_group_name_H-M   'P 1'
#
loop_
_entity.id
_entity.type
_entity.pdbx_description
1 polymer ?
#
loop_
_entity_poly.entity_id
_entity_poly.type
_entity_poly.pdbx_seq_one_letter_code
_entity_poly.pdbx_strand_id
1 'polypeptide(L)'
;GSEMCIRDRHGFVNARKHDSQDICFVPDGDYAKFIEQYTGRKSIPGDFVDTEGNILGKHKGIIHYTLGQRRGLGIPAASRLYVCDISPKTNQVVLGNNEDLFHSELTATKVNLISCESLKEPMRLKAKIRYRHPEQEAVAWQTEDGVLHVRFDKPQRAITRGQAVVLYDGDIVVGGGVIENCIK
;
A
#
# COMPACT_ATOMS: atom_id res chain seq x y z
N GLY A 1 8.88 -12.98 13.50
CA GLY A 1 9.78 -13.08 12.35
C GLY A 1 9.04 -13.43 11.09
N SER A 2 9.58 -13.07 9.93
CA SER A 2 8.98 -13.47 8.66
C SER A 2 8.94 -14.99 8.54
N GLU A 3 8.03 -15.54 7.75
CA GLU A 3 7.99 -16.99 7.45
C GLU A 3 9.33 -17.54 6.95
N MET A 4 10.14 -16.70 6.29
CA MET A 4 11.51 -17.04 5.91
C MET A 4 12.40 -17.37 7.10
N CYS A 5 12.32 -16.60 8.20
CA CYS A 5 13.11 -16.90 9.40
C CYS A 5 12.73 -18.22 10.04
N ILE A 6 11.46 -18.63 9.98
CA ILE A 6 11.00 -19.94 10.49
C ILE A 6 11.55 -21.06 9.62
N ARG A 7 11.45 -20.95 8.31
CA ARG A 7 11.99 -21.95 7.36
C ARG A 7 13.50 -22.16 7.52
N ASP A 8 14.24 -21.04 7.63
CA ASP A 8 15.70 -21.08 7.82
C ASP A 8 16.08 -21.70 9.16
N ARG A 9 15.37 -21.32 10.23
CA ARG A 9 15.61 -21.83 11.59
C ARG A 9 15.38 -23.35 11.71
N HIS A 10 14.41 -23.87 10.99
CA HIS A 10 14.08 -25.29 10.97
C HIS A 10 14.76 -26.08 9.86
N GLY A 11 15.58 -25.42 9.02
CA GLY A 11 16.36 -26.08 7.98
C GLY A 11 15.52 -26.81 6.92
N PHE A 12 14.33 -26.30 6.60
CA PHE A 12 13.46 -26.92 5.61
C PHE A 12 14.10 -26.94 4.21
N VAL A 13 13.87 -27.99 3.46
CA VAL A 13 14.45 -28.18 2.10
C VAL A 13 14.16 -26.99 1.18
N ASN A 14 13.04 -26.31 1.37
CA ASN A 14 12.63 -25.11 0.61
C ASN A 14 13.05 -23.78 1.26
N ALA A 15 13.85 -23.77 2.33
CA ALA A 15 14.25 -22.56 3.04
C ALA A 15 14.89 -21.53 2.11
N ARG A 16 15.69 -21.98 1.15
CA ARG A 16 16.38 -21.13 0.17
C ARG A 16 15.60 -20.88 -1.13
N LYS A 17 14.38 -21.42 -1.25
CA LYS A 17 13.56 -21.20 -2.44
C LYS A 17 13.06 -19.76 -2.44
N HIS A 18 13.29 -19.04 -3.55
CA HIS A 18 12.71 -17.72 -3.75
C HIS A 18 11.18 -17.82 -3.77
N ASP A 19 10.52 -16.91 -3.04
CA ASP A 19 9.07 -16.81 -3.09
C ASP A 19 8.62 -16.43 -4.50
N SER A 20 7.54 -17.04 -4.95
CA SER A 20 6.88 -16.61 -6.19
C SER A 20 6.42 -15.17 -6.04
N GLN A 21 6.88 -14.29 -6.94
CA GLN A 21 6.64 -12.84 -6.85
C GLN A 21 5.45 -12.42 -7.68
N ASP A 22 5.02 -13.26 -8.61
CA ASP A 22 3.91 -13.02 -9.50
C ASP A 22 2.70 -13.84 -9.08
N ILE A 23 1.53 -13.29 -9.32
CA ILE A 23 0.27 -13.98 -9.07
C ILE A 23 0.16 -15.11 -10.10
N CYS A 24 0.14 -16.36 -9.63
CA CYS A 24 0.24 -17.55 -10.47
C CYS A 24 -0.86 -17.69 -11.53
N PHE A 25 -2.00 -17.02 -11.36
CA PHE A 25 -3.10 -17.01 -12.34
C PHE A 25 -3.07 -15.77 -13.27
N VAL A 26 -2.01 -14.95 -13.23
CA VAL A 26 -1.74 -13.85 -14.18
C VAL A 26 -0.33 -14.04 -14.75
N PRO A 27 -0.11 -15.09 -15.58
CA PRO A 27 1.22 -15.51 -16.01
C PRO A 27 1.92 -14.51 -16.92
N ASP A 28 1.16 -13.65 -17.61
CA ASP A 28 1.66 -12.59 -18.49
C ASP A 28 1.93 -11.27 -17.74
N GLY A 29 1.62 -11.19 -16.43
CA GLY A 29 1.76 -9.98 -15.61
C GLY A 29 0.82 -8.85 -16.01
N ASP A 30 -0.13 -9.06 -16.94
CA ASP A 30 -1.12 -8.05 -17.34
C ASP A 30 -2.36 -8.14 -16.44
N TYR A 31 -2.24 -7.54 -15.25
CA TYR A 31 -3.32 -7.49 -14.26
C TYR A 31 -4.57 -6.76 -14.77
N ALA A 32 -4.40 -5.73 -15.61
CA ALA A 32 -5.53 -4.98 -16.15
C ALA A 32 -6.37 -5.86 -17.07
N LYS A 33 -5.73 -6.59 -17.97
CA LYS A 33 -6.38 -7.57 -18.85
C LYS A 33 -7.08 -8.66 -18.04
N PHE A 34 -6.42 -9.19 -17.01
CA PHE A 34 -7.03 -10.18 -16.13
C PHE A 34 -8.29 -9.64 -15.45
N ILE A 35 -8.24 -8.42 -14.87
CA ILE A 35 -9.40 -7.79 -14.22
C ILE A 35 -10.54 -7.59 -15.21
N GLU A 36 -10.26 -7.11 -16.41
CA GLU A 36 -11.27 -6.93 -17.45
C GLU A 36 -11.93 -8.25 -17.85
N GLN A 37 -11.16 -9.31 -18.02
CA GLN A 37 -11.67 -10.64 -18.34
C GLN A 37 -12.50 -11.24 -17.21
N TYR A 38 -12.01 -11.14 -15.98
CA TYR A 38 -12.69 -11.67 -14.79
C TYR A 38 -13.99 -10.95 -14.47
N THR A 39 -14.03 -9.63 -14.62
CA THR A 39 -15.22 -8.81 -14.34
C THR A 39 -16.17 -8.67 -15.51
N GLY A 40 -15.74 -9.01 -16.72
CA GLY A 40 -16.46 -8.75 -17.97
C GLY A 40 -16.62 -7.26 -18.31
N ARG A 41 -15.89 -6.38 -17.60
CA ARG A 41 -15.98 -4.92 -17.76
C ARG A 41 -14.67 -4.39 -18.33
N LYS A 42 -14.77 -3.54 -19.37
CA LYS A 42 -13.62 -2.81 -19.88
C LYS A 42 -13.30 -1.63 -18.97
N SER A 43 -12.01 -1.31 -18.87
CA SER A 43 -11.55 -0.12 -18.17
C SER A 43 -12.09 1.15 -18.84
N ILE A 44 -12.54 2.09 -18.03
CA ILE A 44 -13.11 3.37 -18.49
C ILE A 44 -12.00 4.40 -18.48
N PRO A 45 -11.70 5.06 -19.63
CA PRO A 45 -10.78 6.19 -19.66
C PRO A 45 -11.22 7.32 -18.72
N GLY A 46 -10.26 8.00 -18.11
CA GLY A 46 -10.51 9.11 -17.20
C GLY A 46 -9.42 10.17 -17.29
N ASP A 47 -9.34 11.04 -16.28
CA ASP A 47 -8.42 12.15 -16.27
C ASP A 47 -7.21 11.92 -15.37
N PHE A 48 -6.03 12.23 -15.89
CA PHE A 48 -4.89 12.58 -15.06
C PHE A 48 -5.08 14.00 -14.56
N VAL A 49 -4.97 14.19 -13.26
CA VAL A 49 -5.02 15.50 -12.62
C VAL A 49 -3.76 15.74 -11.78
N ASP A 50 -3.41 16.99 -11.53
CA ASP A 50 -2.38 17.33 -10.56
C ASP A 50 -2.95 17.32 -9.11
N THR A 51 -2.12 17.67 -8.14
CA THR A 51 -2.51 17.75 -6.72
C THR A 51 -3.50 18.88 -6.42
N GLU A 52 -3.69 19.84 -7.35
CA GLU A 52 -4.64 20.94 -7.26
C GLU A 52 -5.95 20.62 -7.98
N GLY A 53 -6.01 19.52 -8.73
CA GLY A 53 -7.19 19.09 -9.50
C GLY A 53 -7.21 19.55 -10.94
N ASN A 54 -6.14 20.19 -11.45
CA ASN A 54 -6.05 20.60 -12.85
C ASN A 54 -5.83 19.39 -13.75
N ILE A 55 -6.52 19.32 -14.88
CA ILE A 55 -6.41 18.21 -15.83
C ILE A 55 -5.09 18.31 -16.59
N LEU A 56 -4.29 17.24 -16.53
CA LEU A 56 -3.02 17.10 -17.23
C LEU A 56 -3.14 16.29 -18.53
N GLY A 57 -4.18 15.46 -18.64
CA GLY A 57 -4.41 14.59 -19.80
C GLY A 57 -5.39 13.48 -19.52
N LYS A 58 -5.44 12.49 -20.43
CA LYS A 58 -6.33 11.33 -20.31
C LYS A 58 -5.56 10.04 -20.02
N HIS A 59 -6.12 9.19 -19.16
CA HIS A 59 -5.62 7.84 -18.92
C HIS A 59 -6.57 6.76 -19.47
N LYS A 60 -6.06 5.55 -19.66
CA LYS A 60 -6.79 4.42 -20.26
C LYS A 60 -7.65 3.60 -19.26
N GLY A 61 -7.76 4.08 -18.02
CA GLY A 61 -8.50 3.43 -16.93
C GLY A 61 -7.63 3.25 -15.69
N ILE A 62 -8.19 3.47 -14.51
CA ILE A 62 -7.46 3.48 -13.23
C ILE A 62 -6.77 2.16 -12.91
N ILE A 63 -7.28 1.02 -13.39
CA ILE A 63 -6.71 -0.31 -13.16
C ILE A 63 -5.31 -0.52 -13.78
N HIS A 64 -4.90 0.37 -14.68
CA HIS A 64 -3.58 0.32 -15.33
C HIS A 64 -2.49 1.06 -14.55
N TYR A 65 -2.83 1.66 -13.41
CA TYR A 65 -1.90 2.51 -12.65
C TYR A 65 -1.75 2.02 -11.22
N THR A 66 -0.57 2.28 -10.68
CA THR A 66 -0.21 1.87 -9.31
C THR A 66 0.39 3.07 -8.58
N LEU A 67 0.09 3.20 -7.31
CA LEU A 67 0.65 4.27 -6.47
C LEU A 67 2.19 4.24 -6.50
N GLY A 68 2.80 5.40 -6.72
CA GLY A 68 4.26 5.53 -6.86
C GLY A 68 4.79 5.21 -8.27
N GLN A 69 3.94 4.83 -9.22
CA GLN A 69 4.32 4.59 -10.61
C GLN A 69 4.82 5.90 -11.26
N ARG A 70 5.93 5.80 -12.02
CA ARG A 70 6.53 6.90 -12.78
C ARG A 70 6.49 6.69 -14.29
N ARG A 71 6.69 5.43 -14.71
CA ARG A 71 6.80 5.11 -16.14
C ARG A 71 5.42 4.81 -16.75
N GLY A 72 5.28 5.07 -18.06
CA GLY A 72 4.08 4.73 -18.80
C GLY A 72 2.87 5.65 -18.55
N LEU A 73 3.09 6.86 -18.02
CA LEU A 73 2.02 7.85 -17.81
C LEU A 73 1.64 8.57 -19.11
N GLY A 74 2.59 8.75 -20.04
CA GLY A 74 2.32 9.40 -21.33
C GLY A 74 2.03 10.89 -21.23
N ILE A 75 2.34 11.54 -20.09
CA ILE A 75 2.14 12.96 -19.86
C ILE A 75 3.46 13.69 -20.04
N PRO A 76 3.55 14.65 -21.00
CA PRO A 76 4.70 15.53 -21.11
C PRO A 76 4.74 16.49 -19.90
N ALA A 77 5.85 16.48 -19.18
CA ALA A 77 6.04 17.35 -18.03
C ALA A 77 7.49 17.78 -17.90
N ALA A 78 7.72 18.99 -17.37
CA ALA A 78 9.07 19.53 -17.12
C ALA A 78 9.79 18.80 -15.98
N SER A 79 9.05 18.18 -15.05
CA SER A 79 9.56 17.42 -13.91
C SER A 79 9.07 15.96 -13.94
N ARG A 80 9.68 15.14 -13.08
CA ARG A 80 9.25 13.74 -12.93
C ARG A 80 7.93 13.66 -12.18
N LEU A 81 6.90 13.12 -12.83
CA LEU A 81 5.61 12.87 -12.23
C LEU A 81 5.48 11.43 -11.74
N TYR A 82 4.74 11.29 -10.64
CA TYR A 82 4.42 10.02 -9.99
C TYR A 82 2.91 9.93 -9.73
N VAL A 83 2.37 8.74 -9.75
CA VAL A 83 0.99 8.50 -9.31
C VAL A 83 0.94 8.65 -7.79
N CYS A 84 0.30 9.71 -7.32
CA CYS A 84 0.19 10.06 -5.89
C CYS A 84 -1.12 9.61 -5.27
N ASP A 85 -2.20 9.52 -6.05
CA ASP A 85 -3.46 8.94 -5.62
C ASP A 85 -4.25 8.40 -6.82
N ILE A 86 -5.18 7.49 -6.53
CA ILE A 86 -6.12 6.92 -7.50
C ILE A 86 -7.50 6.99 -6.88
N SER A 87 -8.42 7.72 -7.53
CA SER A 87 -9.80 7.89 -7.08
C SER A 87 -10.76 7.07 -7.93
N PRO A 88 -11.25 5.92 -7.44
CA PRO A 88 -12.27 5.16 -8.15
C PRO A 88 -13.61 5.91 -8.30
N LYS A 89 -13.91 6.80 -7.33
CA LYS A 89 -15.17 7.56 -7.34
C LYS A 89 -15.26 8.58 -8.47
N THR A 90 -14.16 9.26 -8.76
CA THR A 90 -14.08 10.29 -9.81
C THR A 90 -13.43 9.77 -11.08
N ASN A 91 -12.95 8.51 -11.09
CA ASN A 91 -12.17 7.90 -12.17
C ASN A 91 -10.97 8.75 -12.55
N GLN A 92 -10.22 9.25 -11.55
CA GLN A 92 -9.06 10.10 -11.72
C GLN A 92 -7.79 9.44 -11.17
N VAL A 93 -6.67 9.76 -11.81
CA VAL A 93 -5.32 9.42 -11.34
C VAL A 93 -4.59 10.72 -11.03
N VAL A 94 -4.25 10.93 -9.76
CA VAL A 94 -3.56 12.13 -9.30
C VAL A 94 -2.07 11.98 -9.51
N LEU A 95 -1.47 12.92 -10.21
CA LEU A 95 -0.03 12.99 -10.46
C LEU A 95 0.59 14.12 -9.64
N GLY A 96 1.76 13.86 -9.07
CA GLY A 96 2.51 14.84 -8.29
C GLY A 96 4.00 14.55 -8.31
N ASN A 97 4.75 15.27 -7.49
CA ASN A 97 6.18 15.10 -7.30
C ASN A 97 6.47 13.91 -6.36
N ASN A 98 7.75 13.55 -6.23
CA ASN A 98 8.13 12.46 -5.33
C ASN A 98 7.75 12.73 -3.87
N GLU A 99 7.83 13.99 -3.44
CA GLU A 99 7.52 14.45 -2.09
C GLU A 99 6.05 14.24 -1.73
N ASP A 100 5.15 14.28 -2.72
CA ASP A 100 3.71 14.06 -2.55
C ASP A 100 3.35 12.61 -2.23
N LEU A 101 4.30 11.69 -2.40
CA LEU A 101 4.14 10.29 -2.02
C LEU A 101 4.36 10.00 -0.54
N PHE A 102 4.91 10.95 0.23
CA PHE A 102 5.28 10.72 1.61
C PHE A 102 4.18 11.13 2.58
N HIS A 103 3.83 10.21 3.47
CA HIS A 103 2.83 10.39 4.52
C HIS A 103 3.38 9.94 5.86
N SER A 104 3.06 10.68 6.92
CA SER A 104 3.52 10.40 8.29
C SER A 104 2.57 9.54 9.09
N GLU A 105 1.30 9.48 8.70
CA GLU A 105 0.28 8.73 9.42
C GLU A 105 -0.63 7.97 8.45
N LEU A 106 -1.16 6.85 8.92
CA LEU A 106 -2.22 6.11 8.25
C LEU A 106 -3.32 5.71 9.23
N THR A 107 -4.52 5.46 8.68
CA THR A 107 -5.59 4.76 9.38
C THR A 107 -5.85 3.42 8.73
N ALA A 108 -6.22 2.44 9.55
CA ALA A 108 -6.57 1.10 9.07
C ALA A 108 -7.83 0.58 9.76
N THR A 109 -8.59 -0.19 9.01
CA THR A 109 -9.81 -0.88 9.44
C THR A 109 -9.64 -2.39 9.38
N LYS A 110 -10.67 -3.16 9.69
CA LYS A 110 -10.59 -4.63 9.78
C LYS A 110 -9.42 -5.08 10.64
N VAL A 111 -9.29 -4.42 11.79
CA VAL A 111 -8.18 -4.63 12.72
C VAL A 111 -8.26 -6.03 13.31
N ASN A 112 -7.13 -6.75 13.29
CA ASN A 112 -6.95 -8.02 13.95
C ASN A 112 -5.72 -7.93 14.86
N LEU A 113 -5.92 -7.90 16.16
CA LEU A 113 -4.86 -7.93 17.16
C LEU A 113 -4.63 -9.38 17.61
N ILE A 114 -3.37 -9.74 17.85
CA ILE A 114 -2.94 -11.10 18.15
C ILE A 114 -2.35 -11.19 19.55
N SER A 115 -1.50 -10.23 19.92
CA SER A 115 -0.78 -10.24 21.20
C SER A 115 -1.47 -9.47 22.32
N CYS A 116 -2.51 -8.69 22.01
CA CYS A 116 -3.28 -7.89 22.97
C CYS A 116 -4.75 -7.79 22.53
N GLU A 117 -5.63 -7.47 23.46
CA GLU A 117 -7.07 -7.31 23.15
C GLU A 117 -7.40 -5.97 22.51
N SER A 118 -6.65 -4.92 22.81
CA SER A 118 -6.85 -3.58 22.25
C SER A 118 -5.60 -2.72 22.40
N LEU A 119 -5.51 -1.66 21.59
CA LEU A 119 -4.48 -0.62 21.64
C LEU A 119 -5.10 0.72 22.06
N LYS A 120 -5.82 0.76 23.20
CA LYS A 120 -6.50 1.98 23.66
C LYS A 120 -5.52 3.11 23.96
N GLU A 121 -4.33 2.78 24.48
CA GLU A 121 -3.25 3.74 24.73
C GLU A 121 -2.24 3.69 23.59
N PRO A 122 -1.65 4.85 23.22
CA PRO A 122 -0.59 4.89 22.23
C PRO A 122 0.59 4.00 22.62
N MET A 123 0.92 3.03 21.78
CA MET A 123 1.99 2.07 22.00
C MET A 123 3.11 2.26 20.99
N ARG A 124 4.35 2.31 21.46
CA ARG A 124 5.55 2.34 20.62
C ARG A 124 5.80 0.98 20.02
N LEU A 125 5.82 0.91 18.69
CA LEU A 125 5.89 -0.31 17.91
C LEU A 125 6.69 -0.09 16.63
N LYS A 126 6.93 -1.17 15.91
CA LYS A 126 7.35 -1.09 14.50
C LYS A 126 6.18 -1.45 13.60
N ALA A 127 6.07 -0.77 12.47
CA ALA A 127 5.02 -1.02 11.51
C ALA A 127 5.58 -1.28 10.12
N LYS A 128 4.94 -2.22 9.39
CA LYS A 128 5.29 -2.63 8.05
C LYS A 128 4.07 -2.49 7.14
N ILE A 129 4.21 -1.72 6.07
CA ILE A 129 3.10 -1.38 5.15
C ILE A 129 3.10 -2.19 3.84
N ARG A 130 4.09 -3.06 3.64
CA ARG A 130 4.22 -3.98 2.49
C ARG A 130 5.15 -5.11 2.84
N TYR A 131 5.01 -6.24 2.15
CA TYR A 131 5.83 -7.42 2.38
C TYR A 131 7.34 -7.16 2.33
N ARG A 132 7.82 -6.44 1.31
CA ARG A 132 9.25 -6.12 1.13
C ARG A 132 9.72 -4.85 1.82
N HIS A 133 8.82 -4.13 2.48
CA HIS A 133 9.18 -2.91 3.20
C HIS A 133 9.86 -3.27 4.52
N PRO A 134 10.97 -2.62 4.90
CA PRO A 134 11.53 -2.79 6.24
C PRO A 134 10.55 -2.24 7.27
N GLU A 135 10.59 -2.83 8.46
CA GLU A 135 9.85 -2.31 9.61
C GLU A 135 10.30 -0.90 9.96
N GLN A 136 9.36 -0.03 10.26
CA GLN A 136 9.61 1.37 10.57
C GLN A 136 9.09 1.70 11.98
N GLU A 137 9.85 2.50 12.72
CA GLU A 137 9.44 2.98 14.04
C GLU A 137 8.16 3.81 13.94
N ALA A 138 7.19 3.50 14.78
CA ALA A 138 5.88 4.12 14.79
C ALA A 138 5.25 4.10 16.18
N VAL A 139 4.21 4.90 16.35
CA VAL A 139 3.28 4.83 17.46
C VAL A 139 1.92 4.40 16.90
N ALA A 140 1.31 3.39 17.50
CA ALA A 140 -0.01 2.90 17.10
C ALA A 140 -1.01 2.99 18.26
N TRP A 141 -2.24 3.33 17.95
CA TRP A 141 -3.37 3.33 18.89
C TRP A 141 -4.68 3.02 18.15
N GLN A 142 -5.68 2.61 18.89
CA GLN A 142 -6.99 2.30 18.37
C GLN A 142 -8.03 3.22 19.01
N THR A 143 -8.87 3.82 18.16
CA THR A 143 -9.99 4.65 18.61
C THR A 143 -11.17 3.79 19.06
N GLU A 144 -12.17 4.39 19.74
CA GLU A 144 -13.34 3.69 20.28
C GLU A 144 -14.19 3.00 19.19
N ASP A 145 -14.22 3.55 17.99
CA ASP A 145 -14.86 2.97 16.80
C ASP A 145 -14.04 1.86 16.13
N GLY A 146 -12.90 1.49 16.73
CA GLY A 146 -12.08 0.37 16.30
C GLY A 146 -11.10 0.68 15.16
N VAL A 147 -10.98 1.94 14.77
CA VAL A 147 -9.99 2.36 13.74
C VAL A 147 -8.58 2.35 14.34
N LEU A 148 -7.66 1.70 13.66
CA LEU A 148 -6.25 1.69 14.01
C LEU A 148 -5.55 2.89 13.37
N HIS A 149 -4.89 3.70 14.18
CA HIS A 149 -4.00 4.77 13.77
C HIS A 149 -2.55 4.32 13.90
N VAL A 150 -1.72 4.65 12.92
CA VAL A 150 -0.29 4.38 12.94
C VAL A 150 0.45 5.62 12.47
N ARG A 151 1.21 6.24 13.36
CA ARG A 151 2.04 7.42 13.08
C ARG A 151 3.51 7.02 13.09
N PHE A 152 4.16 7.21 11.95
CA PHE A 152 5.58 6.91 11.76
C PHE A 152 6.48 8.05 12.23
N ASP A 153 7.65 7.72 12.74
CA ASP A 153 8.68 8.72 13.07
C ASP A 153 9.22 9.43 11.83
N LYS A 154 9.25 8.72 10.71
CA LYS A 154 9.68 9.25 9.41
C LYS A 154 8.59 9.00 8.39
N PRO A 155 8.24 9.98 7.55
CA PRO A 155 7.23 9.80 6.52
C PRO A 155 7.53 8.58 5.63
N GLN A 156 6.52 7.79 5.34
CA GLN A 156 6.61 6.58 4.54
C GLN A 156 6.13 6.82 3.12
N ARG A 157 6.90 6.32 2.15
CA ARG A 157 6.63 6.54 0.73
C ARG A 157 5.50 5.63 0.24
N ALA A 158 4.52 6.23 -0.43
CA ALA A 158 3.45 5.55 -1.17
C ALA A 158 2.69 4.53 -0.31
N ILE A 159 2.21 4.95 0.86
CA ILE A 159 1.26 4.18 1.67
C ILE A 159 0.02 3.90 0.80
N THR A 160 -0.35 2.63 0.63
CA THR A 160 -1.34 2.23 -0.36
C THR A 160 -2.61 1.70 0.32
N ARG A 161 -3.76 2.31 0.02
CA ARG A 161 -5.07 1.85 0.47
C ARG A 161 -5.33 0.42 0.02
N GLY A 162 -5.98 -0.37 0.87
CA GLY A 162 -6.26 -1.78 0.62
C GLY A 162 -5.10 -2.73 0.91
N GLN A 163 -3.89 -2.23 1.16
CA GLN A 163 -2.77 -3.04 1.64
C GLN A 163 -2.87 -3.27 3.15
N ALA A 164 -2.20 -4.30 3.64
CA ALA A 164 -2.11 -4.55 5.07
C ALA A 164 -1.02 -3.67 5.70
N VAL A 165 -1.31 -3.12 6.90
CA VAL A 165 -0.30 -2.69 7.86
C VAL A 165 -0.16 -3.77 8.93
N VAL A 166 1.07 -4.15 9.27
CA VAL A 166 1.38 -5.14 10.30
C VAL A 166 2.25 -4.49 11.36
N LEU A 167 1.89 -4.71 12.63
CA LEU A 167 2.53 -4.14 13.80
C LEU A 167 3.40 -5.20 14.49
N TYR A 168 4.58 -4.79 14.93
CA TYR A 168 5.57 -5.65 15.58
C TYR A 168 6.08 -5.01 16.87
N ASP A 169 6.25 -5.83 17.90
CA ASP A 169 7.02 -5.53 19.11
C ASP A 169 8.17 -6.52 19.20
N GLY A 170 9.36 -6.08 18.80
CA GLY A 170 10.48 -7.00 18.58
C GLY A 170 10.13 -8.08 17.56
N ASP A 171 10.21 -9.34 17.97
CA ASP A 171 9.88 -10.53 17.15
C ASP A 171 8.40 -10.92 17.22
N ILE A 172 7.58 -10.20 18.00
CA ILE A 172 6.17 -10.52 18.21
C ILE A 172 5.32 -9.74 17.20
N VAL A 173 4.43 -10.44 16.48
CA VAL A 173 3.38 -9.82 15.70
C VAL A 173 2.27 -9.37 16.65
N VAL A 174 2.11 -8.06 16.80
CA VAL A 174 1.07 -7.48 17.65
C VAL A 174 -0.30 -7.56 17.00
N GLY A 175 -0.34 -7.37 15.69
CA GLY A 175 -1.56 -7.39 14.92
C GLY A 175 -1.44 -6.53 13.67
N GLY A 176 -2.58 -6.07 13.15
CA GLY A 176 -2.60 -5.19 11.99
C GLY A 176 -4.00 -4.89 11.48
N GLY A 177 -4.08 -4.30 10.31
CA GLY A 177 -5.34 -3.97 9.67
C GLY A 177 -5.18 -3.67 8.18
N VAL A 178 -6.28 -3.35 7.53
CA VAL A 178 -6.30 -2.91 6.12
C VAL A 178 -6.24 -1.40 6.06
N ILE A 179 -5.24 -0.86 5.39
CA ILE A 179 -5.01 0.59 5.24
C ILE A 179 -6.21 1.22 4.50
N GLU A 180 -6.81 2.23 5.10
CA GLU A 180 -7.95 2.94 4.54
C GLU A 180 -7.58 4.35 4.07
N ASN A 181 -6.83 5.10 4.90
CA ASN A 181 -6.39 6.45 4.54
C ASN A 181 -4.93 6.68 4.90
N CYS A 182 -4.34 7.69 4.27
CA CYS A 182 -3.02 8.22 4.61
C CYS A 182 -3.13 9.73 4.84
N ILE A 183 -2.35 10.20 5.83
CA ILE A 183 -2.37 11.59 6.31
C ILE A 183 -0.94 12.12 6.21
N LYS A 184 -0.79 13.35 5.66
CA LYS A 184 0.51 14.04 5.58
C LYS A 184 1.03 14.47 6.95
#